data_4f11437a90b5290466b88803f5344a4c
#
_entry.id   4f11437a90b5290466b88803f5344a4c
#
_cell.length_a   1.000
_cell.length_b   1.000
_cell.length_c   1.000
_cell.angle_alpha   90.00
_cell.angle_beta   90.00
_cell.angle_gamma   90.00
#
_symmetry.space_group_name_H-M   'P 1'
#
loop_
_entity.id
_entity.type
_entity.pdbx_description
1 polymer ?
#
loop_
_entity_poly.entity_id
_entity_poly.type
_entity_poly.pdbx_seq_one_letter_code
_entity_poly.pdbx_strand_id
1 'polypeptide(L)'
;QLVGEAYLMRAYMHFILVNLYGQPYTATGALETKAVPLKLNTDLEEIPSRNTVKEIYTSILSDIETARKLINKKEWEIQYSYRFSTLSVDAMESRVYLYMGEWSKSYEASERVLAGKSTLVNLNDEGGKLPNEFTSVEMITAYEVFPNSDYAGSLLLYPSFLQEYEEGKDLRPNKYYQANKNGNYTSIKSGESKFKCTFRTGELYLNSAEAAAHLNKLPEARTRLLKLIENRYTSEGYEQKKNEINAMSQEKLVTEILKERARELAFEGHRWFDLRRTTRPEIKKEIEDVTYTLVQDDSRYTLRIPQDAIDANPGLLN
;
A
#
# COMPACT_ATOMS: atom_id res chain seq x y z
N GLN A 1 10.38 -1.25 23.84
CA GLN A 1 9.17 -1.36 23.01
C GLN A 1 8.72 0.01 22.50
N LEU A 2 8.28 0.98 23.34
CA LEU A 2 7.76 2.30 22.89
C LEU A 2 8.76 3.10 22.06
N VAL A 3 10.03 3.11 22.43
CA VAL A 3 11.09 3.78 21.65
C VAL A 3 11.22 3.16 20.26
N GLY A 4 11.16 1.83 20.16
CA GLY A 4 11.18 1.14 18.87
C GLY A 4 9.95 1.50 17.99
N GLU A 5 8.76 1.61 18.60
CA GLU A 5 7.56 2.03 17.91
C GLU A 5 7.65 3.48 17.42
N ALA A 6 8.28 4.38 18.17
CA ALA A 6 8.52 5.74 17.74
C ALA A 6 9.47 5.81 16.54
N TYR A 7 10.53 4.99 16.49
CA TYR A 7 11.40 4.87 15.34
C TYR A 7 10.63 4.35 14.11
N LEU A 8 9.81 3.31 14.27
CA LEU A 8 9.03 2.76 13.15
C LEU A 8 8.00 3.77 12.64
N MET A 9 7.37 4.54 13.55
CA MET A 9 6.46 5.63 13.18
C MET A 9 7.18 6.72 12.39
N ARG A 10 8.38 7.12 12.81
CA ARG A 10 9.18 8.12 12.09
C ARG A 10 9.57 7.63 10.70
N ALA A 11 9.99 6.37 10.58
CA ALA A 11 10.24 5.73 9.29
C ALA A 11 9.00 5.75 8.40
N TYR A 12 7.84 5.39 8.94
CA TYR A 12 6.57 5.38 8.21
C TYR A 12 6.20 6.78 7.69
N MET A 13 6.31 7.82 8.54
CA MET A 13 6.00 9.19 8.15
C MET A 13 6.95 9.72 7.08
N HIS A 14 8.27 9.52 7.22
CA HIS A 14 9.23 9.89 6.18
C HIS A 14 9.01 9.11 4.88
N PHE A 15 8.61 7.84 4.97
CA PHE A 15 8.28 7.04 3.79
C PHE A 15 7.07 7.60 3.03
N ILE A 16 6.00 7.99 3.73
CA ILE A 16 4.85 8.64 3.09
C ILE A 16 5.28 9.96 2.43
N LEU A 17 6.01 10.81 3.17
CA LEU A 17 6.42 12.11 2.68
C LEU A 17 7.34 12.02 1.45
N VAL A 18 8.34 11.14 1.45
CA VAL A 18 9.24 10.98 0.29
C VAL A 18 8.50 10.41 -0.92
N ASN A 19 7.49 9.57 -0.71
CA ASN A 19 6.66 9.04 -1.79
C ASN A 19 5.60 10.02 -2.30
N LEU A 20 5.31 11.10 -1.60
CA LEU A 20 4.47 12.19 -2.10
C LEU A 20 5.28 13.24 -2.84
N TYR A 21 6.39 13.70 -2.25
CA TYR A 21 7.10 14.91 -2.64
C TYR A 21 8.51 14.69 -3.24
N GLY A 22 9.04 13.46 -3.18
CA GLY A 22 10.32 13.10 -3.82
C GLY A 22 10.10 12.38 -5.14
N GLN A 23 11.09 12.20 -5.98
CA GLN A 23 11.02 11.34 -7.16
C GLN A 23 10.90 9.84 -6.76
N PRO A 24 10.26 8.98 -7.58
CA PRO A 24 10.26 7.55 -7.31
C PRO A 24 11.69 7.01 -7.19
N TYR A 25 11.97 6.22 -6.17
CA TYR A 25 13.32 5.72 -5.88
C TYR A 25 14.03 5.08 -7.09
N THR A 26 13.28 4.36 -7.92
CA THR A 26 13.78 3.63 -9.09
C THR A 26 13.90 4.49 -10.35
N ALA A 27 13.47 5.75 -10.33
CA ALA A 27 13.59 6.62 -11.49
C ALA A 27 15.05 7.06 -11.70
N THR A 28 15.46 7.17 -12.95
CA THR A 28 16.82 7.56 -13.30
C THR A 28 17.19 8.92 -12.69
N GLY A 29 18.30 8.96 -11.94
CA GLY A 29 18.78 10.17 -11.28
C GLY A 29 18.01 10.59 -10.02
N ALA A 30 16.94 9.89 -9.65
CA ALA A 30 16.08 10.26 -8.52
C ALA A 30 16.80 10.36 -7.18
N LEU A 31 17.79 9.52 -6.95
CA LEU A 31 18.46 9.40 -5.64
C LEU A 31 19.14 10.71 -5.19
N GLU A 32 19.60 11.51 -6.13
CA GLU A 32 20.28 12.77 -5.86
C GLU A 32 19.31 13.98 -5.88
N THR A 33 18.03 13.76 -6.22
CA THR A 33 17.03 14.83 -6.22
C THR A 33 16.55 15.17 -4.82
N LYS A 34 16.29 16.43 -4.57
CA LYS A 34 15.74 16.92 -3.30
C LYS A 34 14.26 16.50 -3.14
N ALA A 35 13.89 16.02 -1.96
CA ALA A 35 12.54 15.61 -1.65
C ALA A 35 11.98 16.40 -0.46
N VAL A 36 12.11 15.90 0.77
CA VAL A 36 11.58 16.51 1.99
C VAL A 36 12.68 16.63 3.05
N PRO A 37 12.53 17.46 4.07
CA PRO A 37 13.45 17.48 5.19
C PRO A 37 13.40 16.20 6.03
N LEU A 38 14.53 15.81 6.60
CA LEU A 38 14.62 14.84 7.67
C LEU A 38 14.55 15.55 9.02
N LYS A 39 13.42 15.41 9.70
CA LYS A 39 13.28 15.91 11.09
C LYS A 39 13.61 14.76 12.05
N LEU A 40 14.82 14.80 12.61
CA LEU A 40 15.37 13.73 13.46
C LEU A 40 15.50 14.12 14.93
N ASN A 41 15.22 15.38 15.26
CA ASN A 41 15.28 15.95 16.62
C ASN A 41 13.97 16.68 16.96
N THR A 42 13.88 17.16 18.20
CA THR A 42 12.72 17.90 18.74
C THR A 42 12.90 19.41 18.75
N ASP A 43 13.95 19.93 18.12
CA ASP A 43 14.19 21.36 18.04
C ASP A 43 13.13 22.01 17.12
N LEU A 44 12.28 22.85 17.68
CA LEU A 44 11.20 23.54 16.97
C LEU A 44 11.67 24.80 16.23
N GLU A 45 12.84 25.33 16.60
CA GLU A 45 13.42 26.53 15.99
C GLU A 45 14.26 26.22 14.74
N GLU A 46 14.59 24.95 14.55
CA GLU A 46 15.33 24.50 13.38
C GLU A 46 14.54 24.70 12.10
N ILE A 47 15.15 25.35 11.11
CA ILE A 47 14.61 25.52 9.75
C ILE A 47 15.29 24.49 8.84
N PRO A 48 14.76 23.27 8.73
CA PRO A 48 15.41 22.21 7.97
C PRO A 48 15.27 22.44 6.46
N SER A 49 16.35 22.18 5.71
CA SER A 49 16.34 22.13 4.26
C SER A 49 15.96 20.73 3.75
N ARG A 50 15.64 20.63 2.46
CA ARG A 50 15.28 19.36 1.83
C ARG A 50 16.48 18.41 1.73
N ASN A 51 16.27 17.17 2.09
CA ASN A 51 17.21 16.08 1.89
C ASN A 51 16.98 15.38 0.54
N THR A 52 17.99 14.68 0.06
CA THR A 52 17.86 13.85 -1.15
C THR A 52 17.01 12.62 -0.89
N VAL A 53 16.42 12.07 -1.96
CA VAL A 53 15.68 10.79 -1.89
C VAL A 53 16.55 9.70 -1.24
N LYS A 54 17.84 9.61 -1.61
CA LYS A 54 18.79 8.66 -1.05
C LYS A 54 18.97 8.81 0.46
N GLU A 55 19.19 10.05 0.94
CA GLU A 55 19.35 10.32 2.38
C GLU A 55 18.12 9.93 3.17
N ILE A 56 16.92 10.21 2.63
CA ILE A 56 15.66 9.89 3.30
C ILE A 56 15.45 8.37 3.38
N TYR A 57 15.64 7.62 2.29
CA TYR A 57 15.51 6.16 2.33
C TYR A 57 16.57 5.52 3.22
N THR A 58 17.79 6.07 3.28
CA THR A 58 18.83 5.63 4.23
C THR A 58 18.37 5.82 5.67
N SER A 59 17.78 6.96 6.00
CA SER A 59 17.23 7.24 7.33
C SER A 59 16.06 6.32 7.67
N ILE A 60 15.14 6.08 6.72
CA ILE A 60 14.01 5.15 6.90
C ILE A 60 14.51 3.74 7.24
N LEU A 61 15.47 3.21 6.49
CA LEU A 61 16.03 1.88 6.74
C LEU A 61 16.77 1.80 8.08
N SER A 62 17.50 2.85 8.47
CA SER A 62 18.15 2.95 9.77
C SER A 62 17.13 2.94 10.94
N ASP A 63 16.01 3.62 10.77
CA ASP A 63 14.94 3.64 11.77
C ASP A 63 14.24 2.28 11.87
N ILE A 64 14.00 1.59 10.75
CA ILE A 64 13.45 0.22 10.73
C ILE A 64 14.39 -0.74 11.44
N GLU A 65 15.69 -0.66 11.16
CA GLU A 65 16.71 -1.50 11.81
C GLU A 65 16.76 -1.25 13.35
N THR A 66 16.65 0.01 13.77
CA THR A 66 16.58 0.39 15.18
C THR A 66 15.29 -0.13 15.83
N ALA A 67 14.17 0.04 15.15
CA ALA A 67 12.87 -0.48 15.58
C ALA A 67 12.91 -2.00 15.76
N ARG A 68 13.54 -2.73 14.84
CA ARG A 68 13.73 -4.19 14.89
C ARG A 68 14.43 -4.64 16.16
N LYS A 69 15.44 -3.90 16.61
CA LYS A 69 16.19 -4.23 17.82
C LYS A 69 15.41 -3.96 19.11
N LEU A 70 14.46 -3.04 19.09
CA LEU A 70 13.76 -2.53 20.26
C LEU A 70 12.33 -3.08 20.41
N ILE A 71 11.66 -3.40 19.32
CA ILE A 71 10.32 -3.98 19.33
C ILE A 71 10.44 -5.49 19.62
N ASN A 72 9.76 -5.94 20.65
CA ASN A 72 9.78 -7.34 21.09
C ASN A 72 8.39 -7.98 21.18
N LYS A 73 7.31 -7.19 21.08
CA LYS A 73 5.95 -7.71 21.09
C LYS A 73 5.61 -8.25 19.69
N LYS A 74 5.28 -9.56 19.62
CA LYS A 74 4.98 -10.23 18.35
C LYS A 74 3.62 -9.82 17.77
N GLU A 75 2.63 -9.71 18.63
CA GLU A 75 1.27 -9.36 18.26
C GLU A 75 0.59 -8.64 19.42
N TRP A 76 -0.31 -7.71 19.12
CA TRP A 76 -1.09 -6.98 20.09
C TRP A 76 -2.53 -7.51 20.14
N GLU A 77 -3.14 -7.39 21.30
CA GLU A 77 -4.57 -7.57 21.46
C GLU A 77 -5.34 -6.51 20.66
N ILE A 78 -6.55 -6.83 20.22
CA ILE A 78 -7.35 -6.01 19.31
C ILE A 78 -7.50 -4.56 19.78
N GLN A 79 -7.66 -4.33 21.07
CA GLN A 79 -7.77 -2.98 21.66
C GLN A 79 -6.49 -2.12 21.48
N TYR A 80 -5.36 -2.76 21.18
CA TYR A 80 -4.06 -2.13 20.91
C TYR A 80 -3.60 -2.34 19.46
N SER A 81 -4.53 -2.61 18.54
CA SER A 81 -4.25 -2.87 17.12
C SER A 81 -3.49 -1.74 16.41
N TYR A 82 -3.55 -0.53 16.95
CA TYR A 82 -2.80 0.63 16.46
C TYR A 82 -1.30 0.61 16.82
N ARG A 83 -0.88 -0.29 17.72
CA ARG A 83 0.54 -0.43 18.16
C ARG A 83 1.33 -1.25 17.14
N PHE A 84 2.63 -0.96 17.05
CA PHE A 84 3.54 -1.73 16.21
C PHE A 84 4.10 -2.96 16.92
N SER A 85 4.19 -4.03 16.15
CA SER A 85 4.71 -5.34 16.56
C SER A 85 5.94 -5.72 15.73
N THR A 86 6.57 -6.86 16.02
CA THR A 86 7.65 -7.38 15.16
C THR A 86 7.15 -7.64 13.74
N LEU A 87 5.91 -8.09 13.56
CA LEU A 87 5.29 -8.26 12.25
C LEU A 87 5.13 -6.92 11.51
N SER A 88 4.84 -5.83 12.23
CA SER A 88 4.74 -4.49 11.64
C SER A 88 6.09 -4.01 11.09
N VAL A 89 7.19 -4.35 11.77
CA VAL A 89 8.55 -4.02 11.31
C VAL A 89 8.84 -4.72 9.98
N ASP A 90 8.57 -6.03 9.90
CA ASP A 90 8.78 -6.81 8.68
C ASP A 90 7.84 -6.37 7.54
N ALA A 91 6.59 -6.02 7.85
CA ALA A 91 5.63 -5.51 6.88
C ALA A 91 6.08 -4.16 6.31
N MET A 92 6.54 -3.24 7.16
CA MET A 92 7.09 -1.95 6.72
C MET A 92 8.34 -2.14 5.87
N GLU A 93 9.25 -3.01 6.28
CA GLU A 93 10.47 -3.32 5.54
C GLU A 93 10.15 -3.89 4.15
N SER A 94 9.20 -4.84 4.07
CA SER A 94 8.71 -5.40 2.80
C SER A 94 8.23 -4.30 1.85
N ARG A 95 7.39 -3.37 2.33
CA ARG A 95 6.85 -2.27 1.53
C ARG A 95 7.94 -1.31 1.07
N VAL A 96 8.88 -0.94 1.94
CA VAL A 96 9.99 -0.04 1.60
C VAL A 96 10.86 -0.65 0.52
N TYR A 97 11.29 -1.90 0.69
CA TYR A 97 12.12 -2.58 -0.31
C TYR A 97 11.39 -2.84 -1.63
N LEU A 98 10.07 -3.09 -1.60
CA LEU A 98 9.26 -3.17 -2.81
C LEU A 98 9.34 -1.87 -3.63
N TYR A 99 9.23 -0.72 -2.96
CA TYR A 99 9.29 0.60 -3.60
C TYR A 99 10.69 0.97 -4.08
N MET A 100 11.72 0.40 -3.46
CA MET A 100 13.11 0.55 -3.88
C MET A 100 13.48 -0.37 -5.05
N GLY A 101 12.64 -1.35 -5.42
CA GLY A 101 12.98 -2.39 -6.40
C GLY A 101 13.99 -3.42 -5.87
N GLU A 102 14.20 -3.46 -4.54
CA GLU A 102 15.06 -4.43 -3.86
C GLU A 102 14.32 -5.75 -3.65
N TRP A 103 14.04 -6.44 -4.76
CA TRP A 103 13.13 -7.58 -4.82
C TRP A 103 13.46 -8.70 -3.84
N SER A 104 14.75 -9.08 -3.69
CA SER A 104 15.15 -10.14 -2.75
C SER A 104 14.78 -9.80 -1.31
N LYS A 105 15.09 -8.56 -0.90
CA LYS A 105 14.82 -8.09 0.47
C LYS A 105 13.33 -7.95 0.73
N SER A 106 12.57 -7.45 -0.25
CA SER A 106 11.10 -7.36 -0.16
C SER A 106 10.47 -8.74 -0.04
N TYR A 107 10.92 -9.70 -0.85
CA TYR A 107 10.49 -11.11 -0.79
C TYR A 107 10.75 -11.70 0.59
N GLU A 108 11.99 -11.63 1.07
CA GLU A 108 12.39 -12.17 2.38
C GLU A 108 11.60 -11.56 3.54
N ALA A 109 11.41 -10.23 3.53
CA ALA A 109 10.62 -9.55 4.56
C ALA A 109 9.15 -9.98 4.53
N SER A 110 8.55 -10.10 3.33
CA SER A 110 7.18 -10.61 3.16
C SER A 110 7.05 -12.04 3.70
N GLU A 111 8.00 -12.91 3.37
CA GLU A 111 7.98 -14.30 3.82
C GLU A 111 8.14 -14.44 5.35
N ARG A 112 8.92 -13.55 5.99
CA ARG A 112 9.00 -13.53 7.46
C ARG A 112 7.65 -13.19 8.10
N VAL A 113 6.90 -12.23 7.53
CA VAL A 113 5.54 -11.93 8.00
C VAL A 113 4.63 -13.13 7.80
N LEU A 114 4.61 -13.70 6.58
CA LEU A 114 3.71 -14.81 6.22
C LEU A 114 4.00 -16.09 7.00
N ALA A 115 5.25 -16.32 7.42
CA ALA A 115 5.62 -17.39 8.33
C ALA A 115 5.03 -17.20 9.75
N GLY A 116 4.83 -15.97 10.18
CA GLY A 116 4.26 -15.65 11.49
C GLY A 116 2.74 -15.43 11.48
N LYS A 117 2.19 -14.91 10.37
CA LYS A 117 0.77 -14.61 10.19
C LYS A 117 0.43 -14.66 8.69
N SER A 118 -0.34 -15.66 8.29
CA SER A 118 -0.67 -15.93 6.89
C SER A 118 -2.17 -16.05 6.61
N THR A 119 -3.01 -15.86 7.63
CA THR A 119 -4.46 -16.03 7.50
C THR A 119 -5.04 -14.94 6.60
N LEU A 120 -5.93 -15.35 5.70
CA LEU A 120 -6.73 -14.48 4.85
C LEU A 120 -8.21 -14.63 5.20
N VAL A 121 -8.96 -13.55 5.06
CA VAL A 121 -10.41 -13.60 5.07
C VAL A 121 -10.88 -14.32 3.82
N ASN A 122 -11.70 -15.33 3.98
CA ASN A 122 -12.35 -16.02 2.85
C ASN A 122 -13.70 -15.34 2.56
N LEU A 123 -13.82 -14.70 1.41
CA LEU A 123 -15.05 -14.01 1.01
C LEU A 123 -16.19 -14.96 0.62
N ASN A 124 -15.93 -16.27 0.50
CA ASN A 124 -16.98 -17.28 0.35
C ASN A 124 -17.74 -17.55 1.66
N ASP A 125 -17.13 -17.21 2.81
CA ASP A 125 -17.78 -17.40 4.10
C ASP A 125 -18.81 -16.30 4.34
N GLU A 126 -19.96 -16.68 4.93
CA GLU A 126 -21.00 -15.73 5.30
C GLU A 126 -20.70 -15.06 6.65
N GLY A 127 -20.99 -13.77 6.76
CA GLY A 127 -20.92 -13.01 8.02
C GLY A 127 -19.52 -12.78 8.57
N GLY A 128 -18.47 -13.04 7.78
CA GLY A 128 -17.09 -12.77 8.16
C GLY A 128 -16.75 -11.27 8.16
N LYS A 129 -15.69 -10.91 8.91
CA LYS A 129 -15.12 -9.55 8.86
C LYS A 129 -14.46 -9.28 7.50
N LEU A 130 -14.53 -8.04 7.03
CA LEU A 130 -13.86 -7.64 5.80
C LEU A 130 -12.34 -7.48 6.00
N PRO A 131 -11.52 -7.69 4.95
CA PRO A 131 -10.06 -7.72 5.10
C PRO A 131 -9.45 -6.46 5.70
N ASN A 132 -10.04 -5.29 5.46
CA ASN A 132 -9.51 -4.00 5.93
C ASN A 132 -10.13 -3.52 7.25
N GLU A 133 -10.98 -4.31 7.89
CA GLU A 133 -11.45 -4.01 9.25
C GLU A 133 -10.31 -4.21 10.26
N PHE A 134 -10.21 -3.32 11.26
CA PHE A 134 -9.19 -3.45 12.31
C PHE A 134 -9.35 -4.72 13.17
N THR A 135 -10.52 -5.36 13.13
CA THR A 135 -10.82 -6.63 13.80
C THR A 135 -10.64 -7.85 12.89
N SER A 136 -10.17 -7.65 11.67
CA SER A 136 -9.96 -8.72 10.70
C SER A 136 -8.82 -9.66 11.11
N VAL A 137 -8.92 -10.93 10.71
CA VAL A 137 -7.82 -11.90 10.84
C VAL A 137 -6.58 -11.52 10.02
N GLU A 138 -6.75 -10.65 9.02
CA GLU A 138 -5.64 -10.15 8.21
C GLU A 138 -4.86 -9.00 8.87
N MET A 139 -5.41 -8.39 9.91
CA MET A 139 -4.83 -7.21 10.54
C MET A 139 -3.45 -7.52 11.16
N ILE A 140 -2.46 -6.71 10.81
CA ILE A 140 -1.13 -6.67 11.44
C ILE A 140 -1.02 -5.42 12.30
N THR A 141 -1.39 -4.26 11.75
CA THR A 141 -1.48 -2.99 12.47
C THR A 141 -2.61 -2.17 11.85
N ALA A 142 -3.41 -1.54 12.69
CA ALA A 142 -4.52 -0.67 12.30
C ALA A 142 -4.32 0.75 12.88
N TYR A 143 -3.28 1.42 12.42
CA TYR A 143 -2.94 2.77 12.85
C TYR A 143 -3.76 3.85 12.13
N GLU A 144 -4.10 3.63 10.86
CA GLU A 144 -4.76 4.62 10.03
C GLU A 144 -6.21 4.85 10.45
N VAL A 145 -6.61 6.12 10.43
CA VAL A 145 -7.96 6.58 10.73
C VAL A 145 -8.40 7.49 9.59
N PHE A 146 -9.63 7.36 9.13
CA PHE A 146 -10.21 8.40 8.29
C PHE A 146 -10.45 9.65 9.15
N PRO A 147 -9.85 10.80 8.81
CA PRO A 147 -9.91 11.99 9.66
C PRO A 147 -11.34 12.56 9.79
N ASN A 148 -12.23 12.21 8.85
CA ASN A 148 -13.62 12.67 8.88
C ASN A 148 -14.53 11.62 8.21
N SER A 149 -15.64 11.26 8.87
CA SER A 149 -16.67 10.37 8.33
C SER A 149 -17.26 10.90 7.02
N ASP A 150 -17.35 12.23 6.87
CA ASP A 150 -17.87 12.87 5.66
C ASP A 150 -16.94 12.66 4.45
N TYR A 151 -15.64 12.55 4.69
CA TYR A 151 -14.66 12.29 3.64
C TYR A 151 -14.76 10.87 3.09
N ALA A 152 -14.99 9.88 3.95
CA ALA A 152 -15.14 8.48 3.51
C ALA A 152 -16.39 8.29 2.64
N GLY A 153 -17.48 8.98 2.95
CA GLY A 153 -18.72 8.97 2.16
C GLY A 153 -18.64 9.73 0.83
N SER A 154 -17.67 10.63 0.67
CA SER A 154 -17.45 11.41 -0.57
C SER A 154 -16.48 10.73 -1.54
N LEU A 155 -15.72 9.71 -1.10
CA LEU A 155 -14.82 8.94 -1.97
C LEU A 155 -15.63 7.93 -2.80
N LEU A 156 -15.96 8.31 -4.02
CA LEU A 156 -16.72 7.48 -4.93
C LEU A 156 -15.78 6.56 -5.74
N LEU A 157 -16.23 5.34 -5.95
CA LEU A 157 -15.60 4.43 -6.88
C LEU A 157 -15.91 4.90 -8.31
N TYR A 158 -14.89 5.07 -9.12
CA TYR A 158 -15.06 5.39 -10.54
C TYR A 158 -15.69 4.18 -11.27
N PRO A 159 -16.80 4.34 -12.00
CA PRO A 159 -17.55 3.20 -12.55
C PRO A 159 -16.72 2.24 -13.39
N SER A 160 -15.76 2.75 -14.18
CA SER A 160 -14.89 1.89 -15.01
C SER A 160 -14.00 0.97 -14.16
N PHE A 161 -13.74 1.29 -12.90
CA PHE A 161 -12.95 0.41 -12.03
C PHE A 161 -13.69 -0.87 -11.63
N LEU A 162 -15.04 -0.86 -11.62
CA LEU A 162 -15.80 -2.08 -11.40
C LEU A 162 -15.59 -3.11 -12.51
N GLN A 163 -15.25 -2.66 -13.72
CA GLN A 163 -14.96 -3.52 -14.86
C GLN A 163 -13.62 -4.26 -14.74
N GLU A 164 -12.76 -3.87 -13.78
CA GLU A 164 -11.52 -4.60 -13.47
C GLU A 164 -11.79 -5.92 -12.73
N TYR A 165 -12.99 -6.12 -12.20
CA TYR A 165 -13.40 -7.35 -11.50
C TYR A 165 -14.16 -8.26 -12.46
N GLU A 166 -13.91 -9.58 -12.37
CA GLU A 166 -14.60 -10.56 -13.19
C GLU A 166 -16.02 -10.81 -12.68
N GLU A 167 -17.00 -10.37 -13.44
CA GLU A 167 -18.41 -10.49 -13.08
C GLU A 167 -18.82 -11.94 -12.79
N GLY A 168 -19.56 -12.15 -11.69
CA GLY A 168 -20.03 -13.45 -11.27
C GLY A 168 -18.97 -14.39 -10.68
N LYS A 169 -17.68 -14.04 -10.76
CA LYS A 169 -16.56 -14.85 -10.26
C LYS A 169 -15.84 -14.19 -9.10
N ASP A 170 -15.54 -12.91 -9.21
CA ASP A 170 -14.89 -12.12 -8.16
C ASP A 170 -15.94 -11.64 -7.16
N LEU A 171 -15.78 -12.01 -5.89
CA LEU A 171 -16.73 -11.70 -4.82
C LEU A 171 -16.59 -10.28 -4.27
N ARG A 172 -15.46 -9.60 -4.57
CA ARG A 172 -15.13 -8.30 -3.99
C ARG A 172 -16.10 -7.17 -4.36
N PRO A 173 -16.61 -7.04 -5.60
CA PRO A 173 -17.56 -5.97 -5.92
C PRO A 173 -18.75 -5.94 -4.98
N ASN A 174 -19.34 -7.10 -4.71
CA ASN A 174 -20.53 -7.23 -3.86
C ASN A 174 -20.25 -7.16 -2.35
N LYS A 175 -18.98 -7.37 -1.94
CA LYS A 175 -18.56 -7.39 -0.53
C LYS A 175 -17.88 -6.09 -0.11
N TYR A 176 -17.17 -5.43 -1.04
CA TYR A 176 -16.34 -4.26 -0.73
C TYR A 176 -17.03 -2.93 -1.01
N TYR A 177 -18.06 -2.93 -1.85
CA TYR A 177 -18.69 -1.71 -2.32
C TYR A 177 -20.19 -1.73 -2.11
N GLN A 178 -20.75 -0.57 -1.87
CA GLN A 178 -22.18 -0.37 -1.72
C GLN A 178 -22.63 0.81 -2.58
N ALA A 179 -23.70 0.62 -3.35
CA ALA A 179 -24.33 1.70 -4.10
C ALA A 179 -25.01 2.68 -3.12
N ASN A 180 -24.78 3.97 -3.32
CA ASN A 180 -25.53 5.02 -2.63
C ASN A 180 -26.86 5.31 -3.37
N LYS A 181 -27.67 6.23 -2.82
CA LYS A 181 -28.98 6.62 -3.38
C LYS A 181 -28.91 7.19 -4.82
N ASN A 182 -27.73 7.65 -5.23
CA ASN A 182 -27.49 8.24 -6.56
C ASN A 182 -26.89 7.21 -7.54
N GLY A 183 -26.80 5.93 -7.16
CA GLY A 183 -26.20 4.87 -7.96
C GLY A 183 -24.68 4.87 -8.01
N ASN A 184 -24.02 5.75 -7.25
CA ASN A 184 -22.57 5.75 -7.12
C ASN A 184 -22.14 4.74 -6.04
N TYR A 185 -20.96 4.14 -6.21
CA TYR A 185 -20.43 3.16 -5.27
C TYR A 185 -19.44 3.79 -4.29
N THR A 186 -19.56 3.41 -3.03
CA THR A 186 -18.63 3.76 -1.94
C THR A 186 -18.02 2.49 -1.35
N SER A 187 -16.83 2.61 -0.75
CA SER A 187 -16.17 1.47 -0.11
C SER A 187 -16.74 1.20 1.27
N ILE A 188 -17.01 -0.07 1.55
CA ILE A 188 -17.40 -0.58 2.88
C ILE A 188 -16.34 -1.53 3.46
N LYS A 189 -15.15 -1.59 2.89
CA LYS A 189 -14.07 -2.55 3.24
C LYS A 189 -13.60 -2.49 4.70
N SER A 190 -13.72 -1.35 5.35
CA SER A 190 -13.40 -1.19 6.79
C SER A 190 -14.59 -1.50 7.71
N GLY A 191 -15.67 -2.05 7.18
CA GLY A 191 -16.90 -2.30 7.92
C GLY A 191 -17.54 -0.98 8.39
N GLU A 192 -18.14 -1.01 9.57
CA GLU A 192 -18.74 0.18 10.20
C GLU A 192 -17.70 1.07 10.91
N SER A 193 -16.43 0.61 10.99
CA SER A 193 -15.38 1.34 11.70
C SER A 193 -14.65 2.31 10.79
N LYS A 194 -14.33 3.48 11.34
CA LYS A 194 -13.38 4.42 10.73
C LYS A 194 -11.92 3.95 10.79
N PHE A 195 -11.61 2.97 11.64
CA PHE A 195 -10.27 2.37 11.76
C PHE A 195 -10.07 1.30 10.70
N LYS A 196 -8.96 1.38 9.98
CA LYS A 196 -8.58 0.47 8.92
C LYS A 196 -7.15 -0.04 9.10
N CYS A 197 -6.84 -1.14 8.44
CA CYS A 197 -5.51 -1.72 8.50
C CYS A 197 -4.48 -0.83 7.77
N THR A 198 -3.37 -0.57 8.44
CA THR A 198 -2.16 0.05 7.84
C THR A 198 -1.30 -1.02 7.18
N PHE A 199 -1.19 -2.18 7.83
CA PHE A 199 -0.56 -3.39 7.32
C PHE A 199 -1.50 -4.58 7.53
N ARG A 200 -1.65 -5.42 6.51
CA ARG A 200 -2.43 -6.66 6.55
C ARG A 200 -1.83 -7.74 5.66
N THR A 201 -2.15 -8.98 5.94
CA THR A 201 -1.58 -10.15 5.25
C THR A 201 -1.83 -10.14 3.74
N GLY A 202 -3.00 -9.67 3.27
CA GLY A 202 -3.30 -9.58 1.84
C GLY A 202 -2.26 -8.74 1.07
N GLU A 203 -1.77 -7.63 1.63
CA GLU A 203 -0.68 -6.85 1.05
C GLU A 203 0.62 -7.68 0.96
N LEU A 204 0.95 -8.43 2.02
CA LEU A 204 2.19 -9.20 2.07
C LEU A 204 2.22 -10.35 1.05
N TYR A 205 1.07 -10.98 0.79
CA TYR A 205 0.93 -11.93 -0.30
C TYR A 205 1.25 -11.30 -1.66
N LEU A 206 0.76 -10.09 -1.89
CA LEU A 206 1.01 -9.36 -3.13
C LEU A 206 2.45 -8.84 -3.25
N ASN A 207 3.04 -8.35 -2.16
CA ASN A 207 4.43 -7.92 -2.13
C ASN A 207 5.36 -9.12 -2.42
N SER A 208 5.11 -10.27 -1.77
CA SER A 208 5.86 -11.51 -2.02
C SER A 208 5.70 -11.98 -3.47
N ALA A 209 4.47 -11.98 -4.01
CA ALA A 209 4.21 -12.39 -5.39
C ALA A 209 4.93 -11.49 -6.41
N GLU A 210 4.86 -10.17 -6.24
CA GLU A 210 5.51 -9.20 -7.12
C GLU A 210 7.04 -9.36 -7.08
N ALA A 211 7.61 -9.39 -5.88
CA ALA A 211 9.05 -9.56 -5.70
C ALA A 211 9.55 -10.90 -6.27
N ALA A 212 8.85 -12.01 -6.01
CA ALA A 212 9.17 -13.31 -6.57
C ALA A 212 9.11 -13.32 -8.11
N ALA A 213 8.09 -12.67 -8.69
CA ALA A 213 7.96 -12.58 -10.15
C ALA A 213 9.15 -11.82 -10.76
N HIS A 214 9.56 -10.69 -10.18
CA HIS A 214 10.74 -9.95 -10.63
C HIS A 214 12.06 -10.74 -10.47
N LEU A 215 12.15 -11.61 -9.47
CA LEU A 215 13.29 -12.52 -9.26
C LEU A 215 13.25 -13.75 -10.17
N ASN A 216 12.29 -13.85 -11.08
CA ASN A 216 12.04 -15.04 -11.91
C ASN A 216 11.73 -16.32 -11.11
N LYS A 217 11.29 -16.20 -9.87
CA LYS A 217 10.76 -17.29 -9.03
C LYS A 217 9.28 -17.48 -9.32
N LEU A 218 8.94 -17.88 -10.54
CA LEU A 218 7.56 -17.91 -11.03
C LEU A 218 6.64 -18.87 -10.27
N PRO A 219 7.10 -20.09 -9.84
CA PRO A 219 6.26 -20.97 -9.02
C PRO A 219 5.83 -20.33 -7.70
N GLU A 220 6.76 -19.67 -6.99
CA GLU A 220 6.50 -18.98 -5.73
C GLU A 220 5.57 -17.79 -5.93
N ALA A 221 5.80 -16.97 -6.97
CA ALA A 221 4.97 -15.85 -7.33
C ALA A 221 3.50 -16.27 -7.55
N ARG A 222 3.30 -17.34 -8.36
CA ARG A 222 1.98 -17.92 -8.62
C ARG A 222 1.34 -18.44 -7.34
N THR A 223 2.09 -19.17 -6.52
CA THR A 223 1.58 -19.72 -5.25
C THR A 223 1.06 -18.61 -4.34
N ARG A 224 1.79 -17.49 -4.20
CA ARG A 224 1.37 -16.38 -3.35
C ARG A 224 0.17 -15.63 -3.92
N LEU A 225 0.16 -15.36 -5.22
CA LEU A 225 -0.96 -14.73 -5.90
C LEU A 225 -2.23 -15.58 -5.82
N LEU A 226 -2.12 -16.87 -6.17
CA LEU A 226 -3.25 -17.80 -6.16
C LEU A 226 -3.81 -18.01 -4.76
N LYS A 227 -2.98 -18.00 -3.72
CA LYS A 227 -3.45 -18.11 -2.34
C LYS A 227 -4.36 -16.95 -1.95
N LEU A 228 -4.07 -15.73 -2.40
CA LEU A 228 -4.95 -14.58 -2.21
C LEU A 228 -6.25 -14.75 -3.02
N ILE A 229 -6.14 -15.06 -4.31
CA ILE A 229 -7.27 -15.17 -5.23
C ILE A 229 -8.25 -16.26 -4.80
N GLU A 230 -7.78 -17.38 -4.30
CA GLU A 230 -8.61 -18.47 -3.73
C GLU A 230 -9.62 -17.95 -2.70
N ASN A 231 -9.24 -16.94 -1.93
CA ASN A 231 -10.06 -16.34 -0.88
C ASN A 231 -10.90 -15.15 -1.36
N ARG A 232 -10.86 -14.81 -2.64
CA ARG A 232 -11.54 -13.65 -3.24
C ARG A 232 -12.54 -14.03 -4.33
N TYR A 233 -12.39 -15.20 -4.90
CA TYR A 233 -13.20 -15.69 -6.01
C TYR A 233 -14.13 -16.82 -5.54
N THR A 234 -15.22 -17.04 -6.30
CA THR A 234 -15.98 -18.28 -6.22
C THR A 234 -15.08 -19.47 -6.57
N SER A 235 -15.44 -20.69 -6.14
CA SER A 235 -14.63 -21.89 -6.43
C SER A 235 -14.44 -22.11 -7.94
N GLU A 236 -15.48 -21.88 -8.75
CA GLU A 236 -15.41 -22.02 -10.22
C GLU A 236 -14.51 -20.91 -10.83
N GLY A 237 -14.69 -19.66 -10.41
CA GLY A 237 -13.88 -18.53 -10.86
C GLY A 237 -12.41 -18.71 -10.51
N TYR A 238 -12.11 -19.26 -9.33
CA TYR A 238 -10.75 -19.57 -8.90
C TYR A 238 -10.06 -20.59 -9.82
N GLU A 239 -10.71 -21.73 -10.13
CA GLU A 239 -10.10 -22.75 -10.99
C GLU A 239 -9.82 -22.22 -12.41
N GLN A 240 -10.68 -21.36 -12.95
CA GLN A 240 -10.44 -20.72 -14.21
C GLN A 240 -9.24 -19.76 -14.12
N LYS A 241 -9.23 -18.87 -13.12
CA LYS A 241 -8.15 -17.88 -12.90
C LYS A 241 -6.79 -18.53 -12.66
N LYS A 242 -6.78 -19.66 -11.96
CA LYS A 242 -5.59 -20.49 -11.70
C LYS A 242 -4.97 -21.02 -13.00
N ASN A 243 -5.79 -21.50 -13.91
CA ASN A 243 -5.32 -21.97 -15.22
C ASN A 243 -4.70 -20.82 -16.03
N GLU A 244 -5.35 -19.64 -16.05
CA GLU A 244 -4.84 -18.44 -16.71
C GLU A 244 -3.50 -18.01 -16.13
N ILE A 245 -3.38 -17.88 -14.80
CA ILE A 245 -2.16 -17.44 -14.11
C ILE A 245 -1.02 -18.43 -14.33
N ASN A 246 -1.31 -19.73 -14.31
CA ASN A 246 -0.30 -20.76 -14.55
C ASN A 246 0.29 -20.73 -15.96
N ALA A 247 -0.47 -20.24 -16.95
CA ALA A 247 -0.05 -20.09 -18.33
C ALA A 247 0.70 -18.76 -18.63
N MET A 248 0.76 -17.82 -17.68
CA MET A 248 1.35 -16.50 -17.90
C MET A 248 2.89 -16.57 -17.98
N SER A 249 3.47 -15.79 -18.90
CA SER A 249 4.90 -15.45 -18.86
C SER A 249 5.21 -14.55 -17.65
N GLN A 250 6.49 -14.36 -17.34
CA GLN A 250 6.93 -13.47 -16.27
C GLN A 250 6.30 -12.06 -16.38
N GLU A 251 6.39 -11.44 -17.55
CA GLU A 251 5.88 -10.08 -17.80
C GLU A 251 4.37 -9.98 -17.59
N LYS A 252 3.63 -10.98 -18.11
CA LYS A 252 2.18 -11.06 -17.94
C LYS A 252 1.81 -11.27 -16.47
N LEU A 253 2.58 -12.10 -15.76
CA LEU A 253 2.36 -12.35 -14.33
C LEU A 253 2.61 -11.10 -13.50
N VAL A 254 3.68 -10.34 -13.74
CA VAL A 254 3.92 -9.04 -13.07
C VAL A 254 2.75 -8.09 -13.33
N THR A 255 2.29 -8.00 -14.58
CA THR A 255 1.16 -7.15 -14.94
C THR A 255 -0.12 -7.57 -14.20
N GLU A 256 -0.39 -8.88 -14.13
CA GLU A 256 -1.57 -9.39 -13.41
C GLU A 256 -1.47 -9.15 -11.90
N ILE A 257 -0.28 -9.31 -11.31
CA ILE A 257 -0.07 -8.98 -9.89
C ILE A 257 -0.35 -7.50 -9.61
N LEU A 258 0.09 -6.58 -10.47
CA LEU A 258 -0.18 -5.15 -10.32
C LEU A 258 -1.68 -4.82 -10.49
N LYS A 259 -2.40 -5.53 -11.35
CA LYS A 259 -3.86 -5.43 -11.45
C LYS A 259 -4.53 -5.98 -10.19
N GLU A 260 -4.05 -7.11 -9.69
CA GLU A 260 -4.58 -7.69 -8.45
C GLU A 260 -4.34 -6.78 -7.24
N ARG A 261 -3.19 -6.11 -7.17
CA ARG A 261 -2.93 -5.06 -6.17
C ARG A 261 -3.95 -3.93 -6.27
N ALA A 262 -4.29 -3.48 -7.48
CA ALA A 262 -5.31 -2.44 -7.67
C ALA A 262 -6.68 -2.86 -7.16
N ARG A 263 -7.10 -4.11 -7.46
CA ARG A 263 -8.38 -4.68 -7.00
C ARG A 263 -8.40 -4.90 -5.49
N GLU A 264 -7.36 -5.53 -4.95
CA GLU A 264 -7.29 -5.94 -3.55
C GLU A 264 -7.10 -4.76 -2.61
N LEU A 265 -6.21 -3.83 -2.95
CA LEU A 265 -5.83 -2.71 -2.09
C LEU A 265 -6.55 -1.39 -2.44
N ALA A 266 -7.65 -1.48 -3.21
CA ALA A 266 -8.49 -0.32 -3.51
C ALA A 266 -8.96 0.37 -2.21
N PHE A 267 -8.94 1.69 -2.18
CA PHE A 267 -9.27 2.55 -1.02
C PHE A 267 -8.35 2.39 0.21
N GLU A 268 -7.20 1.73 0.05
CA GLU A 268 -6.19 1.58 1.12
C GLU A 268 -4.93 2.44 0.88
N GLY A 269 -5.00 3.43 -0.02
CA GLY A 269 -3.92 4.39 -0.26
C GLY A 269 -2.77 3.89 -1.13
N HIS A 270 -2.85 2.67 -1.70
CA HIS A 270 -1.73 2.07 -2.44
C HIS A 270 -1.68 2.46 -3.93
N ARG A 271 -2.85 2.63 -4.59
CA ARG A 271 -2.92 2.73 -6.06
C ARG A 271 -2.06 3.84 -6.66
N TRP A 272 -2.10 5.04 -6.07
CA TRP A 272 -1.28 6.16 -6.56
C TRP A 272 0.21 5.84 -6.51
N PHE A 273 0.68 5.28 -5.42
CA PHE A 273 2.08 4.92 -5.24
C PHE A 273 2.50 3.75 -6.15
N ASP A 274 1.62 2.77 -6.38
CA ASP A 274 1.89 1.67 -7.31
C ASP A 274 2.03 2.19 -8.74
N LEU A 275 1.13 3.06 -9.21
CA LEU A 275 1.24 3.69 -10.54
C LEU A 275 2.53 4.51 -10.65
N ARG A 276 2.83 5.29 -9.62
CA ARG A 276 3.96 6.19 -9.59
C ARG A 276 5.31 5.45 -9.61
N ARG A 277 5.45 4.36 -8.87
CA ARG A 277 6.69 3.55 -8.82
C ARG A 277 6.88 2.61 -10.01
N THR A 278 5.84 2.40 -10.81
CA THR A 278 5.87 1.46 -11.94
C THR A 278 5.77 2.17 -13.28
N THR A 279 4.58 2.31 -13.83
CA THR A 279 4.35 2.68 -15.23
C THR A 279 4.08 4.15 -15.45
N ARG A 280 3.68 4.90 -14.43
CA ARG A 280 3.25 6.31 -14.54
C ARG A 280 2.39 6.57 -15.77
N PRO A 281 1.28 5.82 -15.94
CA PRO A 281 0.50 5.82 -17.17
C PRO A 281 -0.21 7.15 -17.40
N GLU A 282 -0.68 7.37 -18.64
CA GLU A 282 -1.68 8.40 -18.89
C GLU A 282 -2.96 8.07 -18.09
N ILE A 283 -3.52 9.08 -17.43
CA ILE A 283 -4.81 8.99 -16.74
C ILE A 283 -5.72 10.10 -17.26
N LYS A 284 -6.90 9.72 -17.76
CA LYS A 284 -7.96 10.65 -18.15
C LYS A 284 -9.14 10.52 -17.21
N LYS A 285 -9.66 11.65 -16.76
CA LYS A 285 -10.89 11.74 -15.96
C LYS A 285 -11.79 12.81 -16.55
N GLU A 286 -13.05 12.48 -16.69
CA GLU A 286 -14.10 13.41 -17.05
C GLU A 286 -14.86 13.84 -15.82
N ILE A 287 -14.92 15.13 -15.56
CA ILE A 287 -15.64 15.74 -14.42
C ILE A 287 -16.41 16.92 -14.97
N GLU A 288 -17.74 16.91 -14.85
CA GLU A 288 -18.63 17.99 -15.33
C GLU A 288 -18.33 18.38 -16.78
N ASP A 289 -18.29 17.39 -17.67
CA ASP A 289 -18.02 17.53 -19.12
C ASP A 289 -16.62 18.09 -19.46
N VAL A 290 -15.72 18.18 -18.48
CA VAL A 290 -14.32 18.57 -18.69
C VAL A 290 -13.39 17.37 -18.53
N THR A 291 -12.60 17.10 -19.57
CA THR A 291 -11.60 16.02 -19.54
C THR A 291 -10.27 16.54 -18.94
N TYR A 292 -9.90 15.99 -17.79
CA TYR A 292 -8.61 16.22 -17.16
C TYR A 292 -7.65 15.09 -17.54
N THR A 293 -6.47 15.46 -18.05
CA THR A 293 -5.45 14.50 -18.47
C THR A 293 -4.17 14.66 -17.65
N LEU A 294 -3.71 13.56 -17.06
CA LEU A 294 -2.36 13.36 -16.59
C LEU A 294 -1.65 12.54 -17.66
N VAL A 295 -0.67 13.11 -18.35
CA VAL A 295 0.02 12.39 -19.44
C VAL A 295 0.97 11.32 -18.90
N GLN A 296 1.42 10.43 -19.78
CA GLN A 296 2.45 9.45 -19.45
C GLN A 296 3.70 10.15 -18.88
N ASP A 297 4.24 9.66 -17.77
CA ASP A 297 5.41 10.20 -17.07
C ASP A 297 5.28 11.69 -16.65
N ASP A 298 4.06 12.18 -16.48
CA ASP A 298 3.78 13.56 -16.07
C ASP A 298 4.52 13.94 -14.78
N SER A 299 5.08 15.15 -14.74
CA SER A 299 5.79 15.65 -13.55
C SER A 299 4.90 15.73 -12.30
N ARG A 300 3.57 15.84 -12.47
CA ARG A 300 2.57 15.85 -11.39
C ARG A 300 2.41 14.51 -10.67
N TYR A 301 3.05 13.42 -11.17
CA TYR A 301 3.21 12.21 -10.37
C TYR A 301 4.04 12.43 -9.11
N THR A 302 4.84 13.50 -9.05
CA THR A 302 5.46 13.99 -7.83
C THR A 302 4.75 15.26 -7.41
N LEU A 303 4.16 15.28 -6.22
CA LEU A 303 3.41 16.43 -5.73
C LEU A 303 4.35 17.60 -5.45
N ARG A 304 3.85 18.81 -5.64
CA ARG A 304 4.55 20.03 -5.18
C ARG A 304 4.36 20.15 -3.67
N ILE A 305 5.41 20.61 -2.99
CA ILE A 305 5.29 20.97 -1.58
C ILE A 305 4.25 22.11 -1.47
N PRO A 306 3.28 22.01 -0.53
CA PRO A 306 2.27 23.04 -0.35
C PRO A 306 2.88 24.43 -0.09
N GLN A 307 2.30 25.48 -0.66
CA GLN A 307 2.82 26.84 -0.53
C GLN A 307 2.88 27.28 0.94
N ASP A 308 1.86 26.97 1.72
CA ASP A 308 1.80 27.31 3.16
C ASP A 308 2.98 26.69 3.94
N ALA A 309 3.43 25.49 3.54
CA ALA A 309 4.61 24.86 4.15
C ALA A 309 5.91 25.59 3.76
N ILE A 310 6.00 26.06 2.51
CA ILE A 310 7.15 26.85 2.03
C ILE A 310 7.18 28.20 2.73
N ASP A 311 6.03 28.86 2.89
CA ASP A 311 5.94 30.15 3.55
C ASP A 311 6.32 30.06 5.04
N ALA A 312 5.96 28.95 5.69
CA ALA A 312 6.36 28.66 7.06
C ALA A 312 7.84 28.24 7.20
N ASN A 313 8.43 27.64 6.16
CA ASN A 313 9.82 27.20 6.13
C ASN A 313 10.47 27.46 4.75
N PRO A 314 11.09 28.63 4.55
CA PRO A 314 11.78 28.95 3.27
C PRO A 314 12.91 28.00 2.90
N GLY A 315 13.45 27.22 3.84
CA GLY A 315 14.41 26.14 3.59
C GLY A 315 13.91 25.05 2.65
N LEU A 316 12.58 24.96 2.44
CA LEU A 316 11.96 24.03 1.50
C LEU A 316 12.12 24.43 0.02
N LEU A 317 12.56 25.65 -0.26
CA LEU A 317 12.86 26.11 -1.63
C LEU A 317 14.17 25.53 -2.17
N ASN A 318 15.08 25.08 -1.32
CA ASN A 318 16.45 24.65 -1.67
C ASN A 318 16.62 23.13 -1.64
#